data_9a81c0f98df4fc1ad042aff77ee34fda
#
_entry.id   9a81c0f98df4fc1ad042aff77ee34fda
#
_cell.length_a   1.000
_cell.length_b   1.000
_cell.length_c   1.000
_cell.angle_alpha   90.00
_cell.angle_beta   90.00
_cell.angle_gamma   90.00
#
_symmetry.space_group_name_H-M   'P 1'
#
loop_
_entity.id
_entity.type
_entity.pdbx_description
1 polymer ?
#
loop_
_entity_poly.entity_id
_entity_poly.type
_entity_poly.pdbx_seq_one_letter_code
_entity_poly.pdbx_strand_id
1 'polypeptide(L)'
;GDRDPATHLVRSQMLAAGYPLSAVTEALCDRWQPGVRLLPMTDDRVETHVVVDGDEPGTRRAIHFQEWWIRHRAAIEAHEFVLVGVDAARPGPGVLEAIRDADVLLLPPSNPVVSIGTILQVPGVRDAVRATAAPVVGVSPIVGGAPVRGMADACLSAIGVETTAAAATW
;
A
#
# COMPACT_ATOMS: atom_id res chain seq x y z
N GLY A 1 -13.64 11.01 -13.63
CA GLY A 1 -14.96 10.87 -14.30
C GLY A 1 -16.01 10.30 -13.35
N ASP A 2 -17.24 10.09 -13.81
CA ASP A 2 -18.40 9.68 -12.98
C ASP A 2 -18.21 8.35 -12.25
N ARG A 3 -17.27 7.53 -12.73
CA ARG A 3 -16.93 6.24 -12.11
C ARG A 3 -16.27 6.40 -10.75
N ASP A 4 -15.46 7.42 -10.57
CA ASP A 4 -14.70 7.63 -9.34
C ASP A 4 -15.60 7.94 -8.13
N PRO A 5 -16.53 8.93 -8.18
CA PRO A 5 -17.50 9.13 -7.12
C PRO A 5 -18.39 7.90 -6.86
N ALA A 6 -18.79 7.19 -7.92
CA ALA A 6 -19.63 5.99 -7.79
C ALA A 6 -18.88 4.86 -7.04
N THR A 7 -17.60 4.67 -7.33
CA THR A 7 -16.75 3.70 -6.61
C THR A 7 -16.70 4.03 -5.11
N HIS A 8 -16.42 5.29 -4.76
CA HIS A 8 -16.38 5.71 -3.36
C HIS A 8 -17.72 5.54 -2.64
N LEU A 9 -18.83 5.88 -3.31
CA LEU A 9 -20.16 5.75 -2.73
C LEU A 9 -20.51 4.29 -2.46
N VAL A 10 -20.37 3.42 -3.46
CA VAL A 10 -20.66 1.97 -3.34
C VAL A 10 -19.77 1.35 -2.25
N ARG A 11 -18.46 1.60 -2.30
CA ARG A 11 -17.52 1.13 -1.30
C ARG A 11 -17.95 1.53 0.11
N SER A 12 -18.24 2.81 0.33
CA SER A 12 -18.62 3.32 1.66
C SER A 12 -19.91 2.71 2.17
N GLN A 13 -20.91 2.57 1.30
CA GLN A 13 -22.21 1.97 1.68
C GLN A 13 -22.08 0.49 2.02
N MET A 14 -21.34 -0.29 1.21
CA MET A 14 -21.16 -1.71 1.46
C MET A 14 -20.33 -1.96 2.74
N LEU A 15 -19.25 -1.21 2.96
CA LEU A 15 -18.48 -1.31 4.20
C LEU A 15 -19.31 -0.94 5.43
N ALA A 16 -20.14 0.10 5.34
CA ALA A 16 -21.05 0.48 6.42
C ALA A 16 -22.12 -0.58 6.70
N ALA A 17 -22.51 -1.36 5.69
CA ALA A 17 -23.41 -2.50 5.82
C ALA A 17 -22.71 -3.79 6.31
N GLY A 18 -21.41 -3.75 6.59
CA GLY A 18 -20.65 -4.86 7.16
C GLY A 18 -20.05 -5.83 6.14
N TYR A 19 -20.07 -5.51 4.84
CA TYR A 19 -19.41 -6.33 3.84
C TYR A 19 -17.88 -6.20 3.97
N PRO A 20 -17.11 -7.31 3.83
CA PRO A 20 -15.66 -7.25 3.79
C PRO A 20 -15.16 -6.55 2.51
N LEU A 21 -13.96 -5.98 2.54
CA LEU A 21 -13.39 -5.24 1.41
C LEU A 21 -13.23 -6.12 0.16
N SER A 22 -12.97 -7.41 0.33
CA SER A 22 -12.92 -8.38 -0.78
C SER A 22 -14.25 -8.47 -1.52
N ALA A 23 -15.38 -8.60 -0.81
CA ALA A 23 -16.70 -8.61 -1.42
C ALA A 23 -17.07 -7.28 -2.09
N VAL A 24 -16.67 -6.15 -1.50
CA VAL A 24 -16.82 -4.82 -2.11
C VAL A 24 -16.04 -4.73 -3.41
N THR A 25 -14.79 -5.21 -3.41
CA THR A 25 -13.91 -5.20 -4.59
C THR A 25 -14.46 -6.08 -5.69
N GLU A 26 -14.97 -7.27 -5.35
CA GLU A 26 -15.61 -8.18 -6.30
C GLU A 26 -16.83 -7.54 -6.98
N ALA A 27 -17.74 -6.96 -6.19
CA ALA A 27 -18.92 -6.26 -6.72
C ALA A 27 -18.56 -5.09 -7.65
N LEU A 28 -17.50 -4.34 -7.32
CA LEU A 28 -16.98 -3.29 -8.20
C LEU A 28 -16.38 -3.87 -9.48
N CYS A 29 -15.63 -4.97 -9.41
CA CYS A 29 -15.06 -5.64 -10.57
C CYS A 29 -16.14 -6.19 -11.50
N ASP A 30 -17.20 -6.79 -10.96
CA ASP A 30 -18.35 -7.27 -11.73
C ASP A 30 -19.02 -6.13 -12.52
N ARG A 31 -19.09 -4.96 -11.93
CA ARG A 31 -19.68 -3.78 -12.57
C ARG A 31 -18.74 -3.13 -13.61
N TRP A 32 -17.46 -3.05 -13.32
CA TRP A 32 -16.50 -2.27 -14.12
C TRP A 32 -15.73 -3.10 -15.15
N GLN A 33 -15.72 -4.41 -14.99
CA GLN A 33 -15.07 -5.38 -15.88
C GLN A 33 -13.60 -5.00 -16.20
N PRO A 34 -12.70 -4.93 -15.18
CA PRO A 34 -11.31 -4.48 -15.39
C PRO A 34 -10.46 -5.46 -16.22
N GLY A 35 -10.97 -6.66 -16.54
CA GLY A 35 -10.25 -7.70 -17.26
C GLY A 35 -9.22 -8.45 -16.39
N VAL A 36 -9.13 -8.15 -15.12
CA VAL A 36 -8.26 -8.80 -14.12
C VAL A 36 -9.01 -9.00 -12.83
N ARG A 37 -8.61 -9.99 -12.03
CA ARG A 37 -9.11 -10.17 -10.67
C ARG A 37 -8.33 -9.26 -9.73
N LEU A 38 -9.04 -8.37 -9.03
CA LEU A 38 -8.46 -7.52 -7.99
C LEU A 38 -8.68 -8.17 -6.63
N LEU A 39 -7.63 -8.30 -5.85
CA LEU A 39 -7.66 -8.84 -4.50
C LEU A 39 -7.12 -7.78 -3.54
N PRO A 40 -7.89 -7.32 -2.55
CA PRO A 40 -7.35 -6.52 -1.46
C PRO A 40 -6.31 -7.33 -0.69
N MET A 41 -5.25 -6.69 -0.23
CA MET A 41 -4.21 -7.37 0.56
C MET A 41 -4.75 -7.98 1.85
N THR A 42 -5.80 -7.39 2.42
CA THR A 42 -6.49 -7.85 3.64
C THR A 42 -7.91 -7.29 3.69
N ASP A 43 -8.80 -7.98 4.38
CA ASP A 43 -10.13 -7.49 4.77
C ASP A 43 -10.11 -6.80 6.14
N ASP A 44 -9.04 -7.00 6.91
CA ASP A 44 -8.88 -6.39 8.22
C ASP A 44 -8.54 -4.90 8.08
N ARG A 45 -8.89 -4.12 9.13
CA ARG A 45 -8.62 -2.69 9.14
C ARG A 45 -7.14 -2.41 9.39
N VAL A 46 -6.46 -1.96 8.35
CA VAL A 46 -5.05 -1.54 8.41
C VAL A 46 -4.95 -0.11 7.86
N GLU A 47 -4.31 0.78 8.63
CA GLU A 47 -4.18 2.19 8.27
C GLU A 47 -2.73 2.63 8.35
N THR A 48 -2.25 3.33 7.32
CA THR A 48 -0.91 3.92 7.33
C THR A 48 -0.95 5.25 8.07
N HIS A 49 -0.10 5.38 9.08
CA HIS A 49 0.16 6.61 9.82
C HIS A 49 1.60 7.06 9.60
N VAL A 50 1.81 8.36 9.74
CA VAL A 50 3.13 9.00 9.62
C VAL A 50 3.47 9.62 10.97
N VAL A 51 4.62 9.27 11.49
CA VAL A 51 5.16 9.91 12.70
C VAL A 51 5.86 11.19 12.29
N VAL A 52 5.40 12.29 12.85
CA VAL A 52 5.91 13.64 12.62
C VAL A 52 6.24 14.32 13.96
N ASP A 53 6.87 15.47 13.93
CA ASP A 53 7.08 16.25 15.15
C ASP A 53 5.74 16.64 15.79
N GLY A 54 5.72 16.61 17.12
CA GLY A 54 4.59 17.07 17.93
C GLY A 54 4.57 18.58 18.10
N ASP A 55 3.55 19.06 18.80
CA ASP A 55 3.39 20.50 19.04
C ASP A 55 4.38 21.06 20.07
N GLU A 56 4.97 20.20 20.93
CA GLU A 56 6.00 20.55 21.89
C GLU A 56 7.37 20.10 21.40
N PRO A 57 8.45 20.87 21.65
CA PRO A 57 9.80 20.49 21.26
C PRO A 57 10.22 19.11 21.76
N GLY A 58 10.69 18.25 20.86
CA GLY A 58 11.14 16.92 21.18
C GLY A 58 10.02 15.87 21.33
N THR A 59 8.77 16.25 21.15
CA THR A 59 7.64 15.30 21.12
C THR A 59 7.36 14.83 19.69
N ARG A 60 6.75 13.65 19.55
CA ARG A 60 6.29 13.09 18.26
C ARG A 60 4.83 12.75 18.35
N ARG A 61 4.14 12.85 17.21
CA ARG A 61 2.75 12.41 17.06
C ARG A 61 2.57 11.66 15.75
N ALA A 62 1.62 10.74 15.75
CA ALA A 62 1.22 10.03 14.54
C ALA A 62 -0.01 10.71 13.92
N ILE A 63 0.04 10.98 12.64
CA ILE A 63 -1.09 11.49 11.85
C ILE A 63 -1.43 10.50 10.74
N HIS A 64 -2.68 10.48 10.29
CA HIS A 64 -3.08 9.61 9.20
C HIS A 64 -2.33 9.98 7.90
N PHE A 65 -1.92 8.99 7.10
CA PHE A 65 -1.15 9.20 5.87
C PHE A 65 -1.81 10.20 4.92
N GLN A 66 -3.14 10.15 4.77
CA GLN A 66 -3.87 11.10 3.90
C GLN A 66 -3.81 12.54 4.43
N GLU A 67 -3.73 12.73 5.75
CA GLU A 67 -3.53 14.06 6.32
C GLU A 67 -2.14 14.59 5.95
N TRP A 68 -1.10 13.78 6.15
CA TRP A 68 0.27 14.12 5.79
C TRP A 68 0.40 14.41 4.28
N TRP A 69 -0.18 13.52 3.46
CA TRP A 69 -0.09 13.60 2.01
C TRP A 69 -0.91 14.76 1.42
N ILE A 70 -2.21 14.86 1.76
CA ILE A 70 -3.13 15.79 1.10
C ILE A 70 -3.10 17.15 1.77
N ARG A 71 -3.27 17.19 3.11
CA ARG A 71 -3.35 18.45 3.86
C ARG A 71 -2.00 19.14 3.94
N HIS A 72 -0.96 18.41 4.29
CA HIS A 72 0.38 18.93 4.47
C HIS A 72 1.27 18.81 3.22
N ARG A 73 0.78 18.16 2.15
CA ARG A 73 1.52 17.96 0.89
C ARG A 73 2.91 17.34 1.12
N ALA A 74 3.02 16.49 2.15
CA ALA A 74 4.27 15.93 2.68
C ALA A 74 5.37 16.97 2.96
N ALA A 75 5.01 18.22 3.24
CA ALA A 75 5.96 19.28 3.54
C ALA A 75 6.52 19.20 4.98
N ILE A 76 5.84 18.49 5.89
CA ILE A 76 6.37 18.21 7.23
C ILE A 76 7.20 16.92 7.20
N GLU A 77 8.32 16.97 7.92
CA GLU A 77 9.25 15.87 7.99
C GLU A 77 8.57 14.62 8.56
N ALA A 78 8.73 13.51 7.83
CA ALA A 78 8.29 12.19 8.28
C ALA A 78 9.47 11.47 8.94
N HIS A 79 9.27 10.96 10.13
CA HIS A 79 10.29 10.18 10.85
C HIS A 79 10.08 8.67 10.70
N GLU A 80 8.82 8.25 10.54
CA GLU A 80 8.47 6.84 10.46
C GLU A 80 7.11 6.67 9.76
N PHE A 81 6.92 5.52 9.10
CA PHE A 81 5.63 5.08 8.59
C PHE A 81 5.18 3.84 9.37
N VAL A 82 4.03 3.93 10.01
CA VAL A 82 3.48 2.87 10.87
C VAL A 82 2.20 2.34 10.26
N LEU A 83 2.09 1.03 10.15
CA LEU A 83 0.86 0.35 9.74
C LEU A 83 0.09 -0.09 10.99
N VAL A 84 -0.89 0.71 11.37
CA VAL A 84 -1.75 0.40 12.53
C VAL A 84 -2.69 -0.74 12.17
N GLY A 85 -2.68 -1.78 13.00
CA GLY A 85 -3.53 -2.97 12.84
C GLY A 85 -2.93 -4.09 12.00
N VAL A 86 -1.74 -3.91 11.40
CA VAL A 86 -1.14 -4.91 10.51
C VAL A 86 -0.76 -6.20 11.23
N ASP A 87 -0.30 -6.13 12.48
CA ASP A 87 0.17 -7.33 13.24
C ASP A 87 -0.95 -8.36 13.47
N ALA A 88 -2.19 -7.89 13.55
CA ALA A 88 -3.37 -8.74 13.71
C ALA A 88 -4.08 -9.05 12.39
N ALA A 89 -3.64 -8.45 11.29
CA ALA A 89 -4.28 -8.61 9.99
C ALA A 89 -3.97 -9.98 9.38
N ARG A 90 -4.90 -10.46 8.57
CA ARG A 90 -4.76 -11.69 7.78
C ARG A 90 -4.79 -11.35 6.30
N PRO A 91 -4.07 -12.08 5.46
CA PRO A 91 -4.16 -11.93 4.01
C PRO A 91 -5.62 -12.04 3.54
N GLY A 92 -5.99 -11.21 2.60
CA GLY A 92 -7.32 -11.26 1.99
C GLY A 92 -7.57 -12.61 1.30
N PRO A 93 -8.84 -12.98 1.12
CA PRO A 93 -9.19 -14.25 0.47
C PRO A 93 -8.57 -14.39 -0.92
N GLY A 94 -7.84 -15.48 -1.15
CA GLY A 94 -7.19 -15.77 -2.44
C GLY A 94 -5.83 -15.10 -2.66
N VAL A 95 -5.34 -14.26 -1.75
CA VAL A 95 -4.06 -13.54 -1.91
C VAL A 95 -2.88 -14.50 -1.90
N LEU A 96 -2.78 -15.37 -0.89
CA LEU A 96 -1.66 -16.31 -0.79
C LEU A 96 -1.69 -17.35 -1.91
N GLU A 97 -2.88 -17.82 -2.28
CA GLU A 97 -3.08 -18.72 -3.40
C GLU A 97 -2.63 -18.08 -4.72
N ALA A 98 -3.03 -16.83 -4.97
CA ALA A 98 -2.63 -16.11 -6.18
C ALA A 98 -1.11 -15.93 -6.27
N ILE A 99 -0.43 -15.68 -5.15
CA ILE A 99 1.04 -15.58 -5.11
C ILE A 99 1.69 -16.95 -5.38
N ARG A 100 1.20 -18.01 -4.75
CA ARG A 100 1.75 -19.36 -4.87
C ARG A 100 1.58 -19.93 -6.30
N ASP A 101 0.42 -19.70 -6.90
CA ASP A 101 0.01 -20.31 -8.16
C ASP A 101 0.34 -19.45 -9.39
N ALA A 102 1.03 -18.31 -9.19
CA ALA A 102 1.43 -17.41 -10.27
C ALA A 102 2.56 -18.01 -11.12
N ASP A 103 2.52 -17.78 -12.44
CA ASP A 103 3.64 -18.06 -13.36
C ASP A 103 4.76 -16.99 -13.25
N VAL A 104 4.38 -15.75 -12.93
CA VAL A 104 5.29 -14.61 -12.72
C VAL A 104 4.67 -13.66 -11.71
N LEU A 105 5.45 -13.15 -10.77
CA LEU A 105 5.06 -12.04 -9.90
C LEU A 105 5.67 -10.73 -10.40
N LEU A 106 4.81 -9.75 -10.68
CA LEU A 106 5.23 -8.41 -11.05
C LEU A 106 4.96 -7.43 -9.90
N LEU A 107 6.01 -6.76 -9.45
CA LEU A 107 5.92 -5.61 -8.55
C LEU A 107 5.98 -4.34 -9.41
N PRO A 108 4.84 -3.71 -9.72
CA PRO A 108 4.78 -2.55 -10.60
C PRO A 108 5.44 -1.33 -9.95
N PRO A 109 5.80 -0.30 -10.73
CA PRO A 109 6.44 0.91 -10.20
C PRO A 109 5.48 1.65 -9.27
N SER A 110 5.68 1.46 -7.98
CA SER A 110 4.92 2.10 -6.92
C SER A 110 5.83 2.51 -5.77
N ASN A 111 5.32 3.28 -4.82
CA ASN A 111 6.12 3.69 -3.67
C ASN A 111 6.57 2.45 -2.88
N PRO A 112 7.89 2.24 -2.71
CA PRO A 112 8.40 1.04 -2.07
C PRO A 112 8.02 0.96 -0.58
N VAL A 113 7.84 2.09 0.10
CA VAL A 113 7.53 2.15 1.53
C VAL A 113 6.03 2.03 1.78
N VAL A 114 5.24 2.97 1.26
CA VAL A 114 3.82 3.11 1.60
C VAL A 114 2.86 2.43 0.63
N SER A 115 3.36 1.72 -0.37
CA SER A 115 2.55 0.90 -1.28
C SER A 115 3.01 -0.55 -1.26
N ILE A 116 4.14 -0.89 -1.88
CA ILE A 116 4.65 -2.27 -1.92
C ILE A 116 4.99 -2.76 -0.50
N GLY A 117 5.70 -1.94 0.28
CA GLY A 117 6.04 -2.26 1.66
C GLY A 117 4.83 -2.53 2.55
N THR A 118 3.75 -1.79 2.35
CA THR A 118 2.47 -1.99 3.05
C THR A 118 1.88 -3.37 2.76
N ILE A 119 1.84 -3.78 1.49
CA ILE A 119 1.33 -5.10 1.09
C ILE A 119 2.19 -6.21 1.69
N LEU A 120 3.52 -6.08 1.61
CA LEU A 120 4.47 -7.07 2.11
C LEU A 120 4.51 -7.18 3.64
N GLN A 121 3.95 -6.22 4.38
CA GLN A 121 3.87 -6.27 5.84
C GLN A 121 2.68 -7.07 6.35
N VAL A 122 1.66 -7.34 5.53
CA VAL A 122 0.57 -8.26 5.93
C VAL A 122 1.17 -9.62 6.24
N PRO A 123 0.92 -10.19 7.44
CA PRO A 123 1.52 -11.45 7.86
C PRO A 123 1.34 -12.58 6.83
N GLY A 124 2.43 -13.25 6.48
CA GLY A 124 2.46 -14.34 5.50
C GLY A 124 2.63 -13.91 4.04
N VAL A 125 2.36 -12.66 3.66
CA VAL A 125 2.47 -12.22 2.26
C VAL A 125 3.93 -12.19 1.81
N ARG A 126 4.83 -11.60 2.59
CA ARG A 126 6.28 -11.57 2.28
C ARG A 126 6.87 -12.98 2.18
N ASP A 127 6.46 -13.86 3.08
CA ASP A 127 6.95 -15.23 3.09
C ASP A 127 6.45 -16.01 1.87
N ALA A 128 5.19 -15.79 1.46
CA ALA A 128 4.64 -16.37 0.24
C ALA A 128 5.41 -15.89 -1.02
N VAL A 129 5.73 -14.59 -1.11
CA VAL A 129 6.55 -14.04 -2.21
C VAL A 129 7.96 -14.64 -2.22
N ARG A 130 8.57 -14.86 -1.06
CA ARG A 130 9.90 -15.50 -0.96
C ARG A 130 9.90 -16.99 -1.28
N ALA A 131 8.80 -17.68 -0.99
CA ALA A 131 8.66 -19.10 -1.17
C ALA A 131 8.14 -19.51 -2.55
N THR A 132 7.67 -18.57 -3.37
CA THR A 132 7.17 -18.88 -4.72
C THR A 132 8.27 -19.40 -5.61
N ALA A 133 7.92 -20.36 -6.49
CA ALA A 133 8.79 -20.82 -7.58
C ALA A 133 8.78 -19.88 -8.80
N ALA A 134 7.81 -18.95 -8.85
CA ALA A 134 7.67 -18.01 -9.96
C ALA A 134 8.78 -16.95 -9.94
N PRO A 135 9.26 -16.51 -11.10
CA PRO A 135 10.13 -15.33 -11.20
C PRO A 135 9.43 -14.10 -10.60
N VAL A 136 10.15 -13.37 -9.74
CA VAL A 136 9.67 -12.10 -9.17
C VAL A 136 10.40 -10.95 -9.86
N VAL A 137 9.64 -10.08 -10.53
CA VAL A 137 10.18 -8.96 -11.31
C VAL A 137 9.67 -7.64 -10.70
N GLY A 138 10.59 -6.82 -10.21
CA GLY A 138 10.30 -5.48 -9.70
C GLY A 138 10.65 -4.40 -10.72
N VAL A 139 9.77 -3.41 -10.85
CA VAL A 139 10.03 -2.20 -11.65
C VAL A 139 10.17 -1.02 -10.70
N SER A 140 11.35 -0.40 -10.70
CA SER A 140 11.63 0.72 -9.80
C SER A 140 10.85 1.97 -10.19
N PRO A 141 10.25 2.70 -9.23
CA PRO A 141 9.67 4.02 -9.47
C PRO A 141 10.74 5.14 -9.54
N ILE A 142 12.02 4.81 -9.27
CA ILE A 142 13.12 5.78 -9.26
C ILE A 142 13.87 5.71 -10.59
N VAL A 143 13.93 6.84 -11.29
CA VAL A 143 14.66 7.00 -12.56
C VAL A 143 15.56 8.22 -12.45
N GLY A 144 16.86 8.04 -12.76
CA GLY A 144 17.82 9.13 -12.67
C GLY A 144 18.00 9.71 -11.26
N GLY A 145 17.79 8.89 -10.21
CA GLY A 145 17.94 9.33 -8.81
C GLY A 145 16.72 10.07 -8.23
N ALA A 146 15.60 10.11 -8.95
CA ALA A 146 14.38 10.76 -8.49
C ALA A 146 13.13 9.91 -8.77
N PRO A 147 12.05 10.04 -7.98
CA PRO A 147 10.80 9.38 -8.29
C PRO A 147 10.17 9.95 -9.57
N VAL A 148 9.70 9.08 -10.46
CA VAL A 148 8.98 9.49 -11.67
C VAL A 148 7.71 10.25 -11.32
N ARG A 149 7.07 9.86 -10.20
CA ARG A 149 5.87 10.49 -9.67
C ARG A 149 5.77 10.27 -8.16
N GLY A 150 5.14 11.22 -7.49
CA GLY A 150 4.86 11.11 -6.05
C GLY A 150 6.08 11.49 -5.22
N MET A 151 6.22 10.94 -4.02
CA MET A 151 7.20 11.30 -3.00
C MET A 151 7.89 10.07 -2.41
N ALA A 152 8.34 9.16 -3.28
CA ALA A 152 9.06 7.97 -2.84
C ALA A 152 10.40 8.35 -2.19
N ASP A 153 11.03 9.44 -2.62
CA ASP A 153 12.24 10.02 -2.04
C ASP A 153 12.05 10.42 -0.56
N ALA A 154 10.98 11.18 -0.25
CA ALA A 154 10.66 11.55 1.13
C ALA A 154 10.38 10.30 1.99
N CYS A 155 9.69 9.30 1.43
CA CYS A 155 9.40 8.07 2.15
C CYS A 155 10.66 7.23 2.40
N LEU A 156 11.55 7.12 1.41
CA LEU A 156 12.82 6.41 1.55
C LEU A 156 13.74 7.10 2.56
N SER A 157 13.83 8.44 2.49
CA SER A 157 14.61 9.24 3.43
C SER A 157 14.14 9.04 4.87
N ALA A 158 12.83 9.02 5.12
CA ALA A 158 12.27 8.82 6.45
C ALA A 158 12.65 7.47 7.10
N ILE A 159 12.93 6.45 6.28
CA ILE A 159 13.40 5.13 6.76
C ILE A 159 14.92 4.93 6.59
N GLY A 160 15.68 6.01 6.30
CA GLY A 160 17.13 5.97 6.16
C GLY A 160 17.64 5.24 4.92
N VAL A 161 16.82 5.12 3.87
CA VAL A 161 17.18 4.43 2.63
C VAL A 161 17.48 5.46 1.54
N GLU A 162 18.58 5.24 0.81
CA GLU A 162 18.99 6.11 -0.30
C GLU A 162 18.00 6.03 -1.47
N THR A 163 17.75 7.18 -2.11
CA THR A 163 16.85 7.25 -3.28
C THR A 163 17.57 6.78 -4.55
N THR A 164 17.65 5.48 -4.71
CA THR A 164 18.23 4.83 -5.90
C THR A 164 17.25 3.81 -6.49
N ALA A 165 17.42 3.50 -7.78
CA ALA A 165 16.59 2.48 -8.41
C ALA A 165 16.75 1.11 -7.72
N ALA A 166 17.96 0.74 -7.33
CA ALA A 166 18.25 -0.53 -6.66
C ALA A 166 17.69 -0.57 -5.23
N ALA A 167 17.81 0.51 -4.47
CA ALA A 167 17.29 0.57 -3.10
C ALA A 167 15.75 0.57 -3.04
N ALA A 168 15.08 0.94 -4.13
CA ALA A 168 13.62 0.91 -4.24
C ALA A 168 13.07 -0.44 -4.76
N THR A 169 13.93 -1.40 -5.06
CA THR A 169 13.56 -2.77 -5.42
C THR A 169 13.98 -3.69 -4.27
N TRP A 170 13.06 -4.43 -3.73
CA TRP A 170 13.20 -5.29 -2.53
C TRP A 170 13.81 -6.65 -2.81
#